data_0dc490073199bb0c11e7981d1d69593a
#
_entry.id   0dc490073199bb0c11e7981d1d69593a
#
_cell.length_a   1.000
_cell.length_b   1.000
_cell.length_c   1.000
_cell.angle_alpha   90.00
_cell.angle_beta   90.00
_cell.angle_gamma   90.00
#
_symmetry.space_group_name_H-M   'P 1'
#
loop_
_entity.id
_entity.type
_entity.pdbx_description
1 polymer ?
#
loop_
_entity_poly.entity_id
_entity_poly.type
_entity_poly.pdbx_seq_one_letter_code
_entity_poly.pdbx_strand_id
1 'polypeptide(L)'
;MNPMVKCCLLLLLFLAVLLPEVRATSCHPDDLHALRGFAGNLSRGAVLLRAAWSGAMCCAWDGVGCDGANGRVTSLRLPGHGLVGPIPGASLASLTRLEELDLGYNNLHNISGMLTMLRGCQSLTTLILTKNFGGEELPGDGIIAGFKSLVVFDLGDCALKGRVPEWLSQCKNMEVLDLSRNQLVGTIPSWIGRLDHLCYLDLSNNTLVGEVPKSSKGLNTSGCSPGIDFTNMSLYLKHSGRSTLRRQLKHVPNVIAGTNNVVRSGSNNVVAGNDNTIIFGNNNAVSGSYQVVYGNNHVVTGDNHVVSGSNHAASGSHHVVIGKHNIVSGTHNDVGGSKNIVSGSKNVVSGSHNTVSGKNHFVTGHNKVVT
;
A
#
# COMPACT_ATOMS: atom_id res chain seq x y z
N MET A 1 -56.07 -9.51 0.84
CA MET A 1 -54.68 -9.30 1.21
C MET A 1 -54.65 -9.08 2.72
N ASN A 2 -53.98 -10.00 3.42
CA ASN A 2 -53.98 -10.14 4.88
C ASN A 2 -53.42 -8.84 5.53
N PRO A 3 -54.06 -8.25 6.55
CA PRO A 3 -53.62 -7.01 7.20
C PRO A 3 -52.19 -7.11 7.75
N MET A 4 -51.72 -8.29 8.14
CA MET A 4 -50.30 -8.50 8.53
C MET A 4 -49.33 -8.30 7.38
N VAL A 5 -49.68 -8.67 6.13
CA VAL A 5 -48.82 -8.50 4.97
C VAL A 5 -48.72 -7.01 4.59
N LYS A 6 -49.80 -6.23 4.75
CA LYS A 6 -49.77 -4.79 4.59
C LYS A 6 -48.90 -4.08 5.62
N CYS A 7 -48.95 -4.52 6.86
CA CYS A 7 -48.12 -3.95 7.94
C CYS A 7 -46.63 -4.25 7.74
N CYS A 8 -46.27 -5.47 7.32
CA CYS A 8 -44.88 -5.82 6.95
C CYS A 8 -44.36 -5.04 5.72
N LEU A 9 -45.19 -4.84 4.69
CA LEU A 9 -44.79 -4.04 3.52
C LEU A 9 -44.58 -2.56 3.89
N LEU A 10 -45.46 -1.99 4.74
CA LEU A 10 -45.30 -0.62 5.24
C LEU A 10 -44.07 -0.47 6.14
N LEU A 11 -43.76 -1.45 6.99
CA LEU A 11 -42.53 -1.46 7.80
C LEU A 11 -41.27 -1.59 6.94
N LEU A 12 -41.29 -2.42 5.90
CA LEU A 12 -40.16 -2.53 4.94
C LEU A 12 -39.96 -1.26 4.12
N LEU A 13 -41.05 -0.59 3.74
CA LEU A 13 -40.99 0.72 3.07
C LEU A 13 -40.49 1.83 4.01
N PHE A 14 -40.88 1.81 5.28
CA PHE A 14 -40.40 2.75 6.30
C PHE A 14 -38.94 2.53 6.65
N LEU A 15 -38.47 1.27 6.74
CA LEU A 15 -37.07 0.92 6.94
C LEU A 15 -36.20 1.30 5.72
N ALA A 16 -36.73 1.20 4.49
CA ALA A 16 -36.01 1.62 3.29
C ALA A 16 -35.83 3.15 3.21
N VAL A 17 -36.76 3.93 3.81
CA VAL A 17 -36.66 5.40 3.89
C VAL A 17 -35.78 5.88 5.03
N LEU A 18 -35.54 5.02 6.05
CA LEU A 18 -34.68 5.35 7.20
C LEU A 18 -33.22 4.86 7.05
N LEU A 19 -32.91 4.09 6.01
CA LEU A 19 -31.52 3.83 5.67
C LEU A 19 -30.97 5.15 5.11
N PRO A 20 -29.95 5.77 5.74
CA PRO A 20 -29.29 6.89 5.09
C PRO A 20 -28.83 6.37 3.73
N GLU A 21 -29.32 6.97 2.65
CA GLU A 21 -28.70 6.79 1.35
C GLU A 21 -27.21 7.05 1.57
N VAL A 22 -26.39 6.00 1.59
CA VAL A 22 -24.96 6.15 1.41
C VAL A 22 -24.84 6.65 -0.02
N ARG A 23 -25.00 7.96 -0.18
CA ARG A 23 -24.68 8.63 -1.44
C ARG A 23 -23.22 8.32 -1.66
N ALA A 24 -22.96 7.41 -2.59
CA ALA A 24 -21.64 7.20 -3.08
C ALA A 24 -21.17 8.58 -3.57
N THR A 25 -20.29 9.21 -2.81
CA THR A 25 -19.78 10.54 -3.14
C THR A 25 -19.15 10.44 -4.51
N SER A 26 -19.65 11.25 -5.44
CA SER A 26 -19.07 11.28 -6.79
C SER A 26 -17.65 11.81 -6.69
N CYS A 27 -16.75 11.17 -7.41
CA CYS A 27 -15.37 11.61 -7.53
C CYS A 27 -15.33 13.06 -8.05
N HIS A 28 -14.48 13.89 -7.44
CA HIS A 28 -14.26 15.24 -7.96
C HIS A 28 -13.68 15.18 -9.38
N PRO A 29 -14.19 15.95 -10.35
CA PRO A 29 -13.78 15.82 -11.76
C PRO A 29 -12.28 16.00 -12.01
N ASP A 30 -11.63 16.94 -11.31
CA ASP A 30 -10.19 17.17 -11.46
C ASP A 30 -9.39 15.95 -10.95
N ASP A 31 -9.82 15.35 -9.83
CA ASP A 31 -9.15 14.18 -9.25
C ASP A 31 -9.36 12.95 -10.13
N LEU A 32 -10.55 12.81 -10.73
CA LEU A 32 -10.82 11.77 -11.71
C LEU A 32 -9.85 11.88 -12.91
N HIS A 33 -9.67 13.11 -13.41
CA HIS A 33 -8.74 13.37 -14.51
C HIS A 33 -7.29 13.07 -14.12
N ALA A 34 -6.89 13.50 -12.92
CA ALA A 34 -5.56 13.25 -12.36
C ALA A 34 -5.26 11.75 -12.23
N LEU A 35 -6.20 10.96 -11.68
CA LEU A 35 -6.04 9.52 -11.53
C LEU A 35 -5.95 8.79 -12.87
N ARG A 36 -6.74 9.20 -13.86
CA ARG A 36 -6.64 8.66 -15.22
C ARG A 36 -5.30 9.00 -15.88
N GLY A 37 -4.83 10.23 -15.68
CA GLY A 37 -3.52 10.67 -16.12
C GLY A 37 -2.40 9.87 -15.44
N PHE A 38 -2.52 9.60 -14.15
CA PHE A 38 -1.59 8.75 -13.42
C PHE A 38 -1.51 7.35 -14.02
N ALA A 39 -2.65 6.65 -14.16
CA ALA A 39 -2.67 5.31 -14.74
C ALA A 39 -2.25 5.28 -16.21
N GLY A 40 -2.56 6.35 -16.98
CA GLY A 40 -2.22 6.47 -18.40
C GLY A 40 -0.72 6.62 -18.68
N ASN A 41 0.01 7.27 -17.80
CA ASN A 41 1.44 7.55 -17.97
C ASN A 41 2.37 6.43 -17.43
N LEU A 42 1.84 5.38 -16.83
CA LEU A 42 2.62 4.22 -16.42
C LEU A 42 2.80 3.23 -17.58
N SER A 43 4.01 2.66 -17.72
CA SER A 43 4.39 1.86 -18.87
C SER A 43 3.79 0.45 -18.87
N ARG A 44 4.02 -0.31 -17.79
CA ARG A 44 3.55 -1.69 -17.61
C ARG A 44 2.93 -1.84 -16.21
N GLY A 45 2.16 -2.92 -16.00
CA GLY A 45 1.42 -3.14 -14.74
C GLY A 45 0.13 -2.32 -14.64
N ALA A 46 0.06 -1.15 -15.28
CA ALA A 46 -1.12 -0.30 -15.25
C ALA A 46 -2.25 -0.74 -16.18
N VAL A 47 -2.10 -1.81 -16.95
CA VAL A 47 -3.17 -2.31 -17.83
C VAL A 47 -4.37 -2.77 -17.01
N LEU A 48 -4.15 -3.55 -15.96
CA LEU A 48 -5.19 -3.99 -15.04
C LEU A 48 -5.76 -2.80 -14.26
N LEU A 49 -4.90 -1.87 -13.85
CA LEU A 49 -5.32 -0.65 -13.16
C LEU A 49 -6.23 0.21 -14.05
N ARG A 50 -5.84 0.45 -15.31
CA ARG A 50 -6.65 1.20 -16.27
C ARG A 50 -8.00 0.54 -16.57
N ALA A 51 -8.02 -0.79 -16.64
CA ALA A 51 -9.25 -1.53 -16.85
C ALA A 51 -10.16 -1.49 -15.61
N ALA A 52 -9.59 -1.59 -14.41
CA ALA A 52 -10.32 -1.51 -13.15
C ALA A 52 -10.84 -0.09 -12.84
N TRP A 53 -10.08 0.93 -13.22
CA TRP A 53 -10.40 2.34 -13.00
C TRP A 53 -11.29 2.90 -14.11
N SER A 54 -12.45 2.29 -14.27
CA SER A 54 -13.44 2.66 -15.30
C SER A 54 -14.60 3.45 -14.70
N GLY A 55 -15.29 4.25 -15.52
CA GLY A 55 -16.42 5.08 -15.07
C GLY A 55 -15.99 6.33 -14.30
N ALA A 56 -16.94 7.01 -13.66
CA ALA A 56 -16.74 8.29 -12.99
C ALA A 56 -16.63 8.19 -11.45
N MET A 57 -16.79 7.00 -10.88
CA MET A 57 -16.84 6.77 -9.43
C MET A 57 -15.45 6.40 -8.88
N CYS A 58 -14.47 7.30 -9.00
CA CYS A 58 -13.11 7.02 -8.59
C CYS A 58 -12.96 6.67 -7.10
N CYS A 59 -13.84 7.18 -6.27
CA CYS A 59 -13.84 6.86 -4.83
C CYS A 59 -14.21 5.39 -4.53
N ALA A 60 -14.72 4.66 -5.51
CA ALA A 60 -14.94 3.23 -5.43
C ALA A 60 -13.80 2.40 -6.07
N TRP A 61 -12.80 3.05 -6.68
CA TRP A 61 -11.69 2.35 -7.30
C TRP A 61 -10.76 1.75 -6.26
N ASP A 62 -10.16 0.63 -6.61
CA ASP A 62 -9.18 -0.01 -5.74
C ASP A 62 -7.99 0.91 -5.49
N GLY A 63 -7.59 1.01 -4.23
CA GLY A 63 -6.49 1.87 -3.80
C GLY A 63 -6.83 3.36 -3.67
N VAL A 64 -8.02 3.81 -4.06
CA VAL A 64 -8.42 5.22 -3.96
C VAL A 64 -9.30 5.44 -2.73
N GLY A 65 -8.93 6.41 -1.90
CA GLY A 65 -9.74 6.89 -0.79
C GLY A 65 -10.10 8.37 -0.98
N CYS A 66 -11.34 8.70 -0.67
CA CYS A 66 -11.86 10.07 -0.81
C CYS A 66 -12.43 10.60 0.50
N ASP A 67 -12.43 11.92 0.63
CA ASP A 67 -13.23 12.64 1.61
C ASP A 67 -14.72 12.45 1.28
N GLY A 68 -15.47 11.94 2.25
CA GLY A 68 -16.90 11.65 2.12
C GLY A 68 -17.78 12.89 1.90
N ALA A 69 -17.29 14.09 2.21
CA ALA A 69 -18.07 15.33 2.10
C ALA A 69 -18.03 15.96 0.69
N ASN A 70 -16.87 15.83 0.01
CA ASN A 70 -16.64 16.58 -1.24
C ASN A 70 -16.11 15.71 -2.39
N GLY A 71 -15.86 14.41 -2.17
CA GLY A 71 -15.37 13.48 -3.18
C GLY A 71 -13.94 13.75 -3.65
N ARG A 72 -13.16 14.57 -2.91
CA ARG A 72 -11.74 14.80 -3.20
C ARG A 72 -10.92 13.59 -2.76
N VAL A 73 -9.94 13.21 -3.55
CA VAL A 73 -9.03 12.11 -3.24
C VAL A 73 -8.08 12.52 -2.12
N THR A 74 -8.11 11.76 -1.03
CA THR A 74 -7.23 11.95 0.13
C THR A 74 -6.18 10.86 0.26
N SER A 75 -6.42 9.67 -0.31
CA SER A 75 -5.41 8.62 -0.30
C SER A 75 -5.34 7.85 -1.61
N LEU A 76 -4.11 7.49 -1.99
CA LEU A 76 -3.82 6.60 -3.12
C LEU A 76 -2.86 5.51 -2.65
N ARG A 77 -3.36 4.27 -2.54
CA ARG A 77 -2.61 3.12 -2.03
C ARG A 77 -2.57 2.02 -3.09
N LEU A 78 -1.45 1.87 -3.75
CA LEU A 78 -1.21 0.89 -4.80
C LEU A 78 0.08 0.07 -4.56
N PRO A 79 0.32 -0.45 -3.34
CA PRO A 79 1.52 -1.25 -3.10
C PRO A 79 1.44 -2.57 -3.86
N GLY A 80 2.56 -2.98 -4.48
CA GLY A 80 2.67 -4.28 -5.14
C GLY A 80 1.79 -4.49 -6.36
N HIS A 81 1.32 -3.41 -6.99
CA HIS A 81 0.46 -3.49 -8.19
C HIS A 81 1.24 -3.77 -9.48
N GLY A 82 2.54 -4.06 -9.40
CA GLY A 82 3.39 -4.31 -10.56
C GLY A 82 3.53 -3.09 -11.48
N LEU A 83 3.38 -1.88 -10.93
CA LEU A 83 3.51 -0.63 -11.67
C LEU A 83 4.95 -0.44 -12.12
N VAL A 84 5.13 -0.06 -13.40
CA VAL A 84 6.45 0.12 -14.01
C VAL A 84 6.48 1.46 -14.75
N GLY A 85 7.56 2.18 -14.62
CA GLY A 85 7.79 3.42 -15.37
C GLY A 85 8.11 4.62 -14.49
N PRO A 86 8.24 5.79 -15.07
CA PRO A 86 8.43 7.02 -14.32
C PRO A 86 7.16 7.32 -13.49
N ILE A 87 7.34 7.76 -12.27
CA ILE A 87 6.19 8.17 -11.45
C ILE A 87 5.55 9.42 -12.06
N PRO A 88 4.24 9.41 -12.38
CA PRO A 88 3.56 10.54 -12.99
C PRO A 88 3.32 11.69 -12.00
N GLY A 89 4.40 12.39 -11.61
CA GLY A 89 4.37 13.42 -10.56
C GLY A 89 3.39 14.55 -10.83
N ALA A 90 3.22 14.98 -12.08
CA ALA A 90 2.27 16.02 -12.43
C ALA A 90 0.82 15.62 -12.16
N SER A 91 0.45 14.37 -12.49
CA SER A 91 -0.88 13.84 -12.18
C SER A 91 -1.10 13.75 -10.67
N LEU A 92 -0.10 13.28 -9.92
CA LEU A 92 -0.19 13.21 -8.46
C LEU A 92 -0.29 14.60 -7.83
N ALA A 93 0.46 15.58 -8.31
CA ALA A 93 0.43 16.95 -7.81
C ALA A 93 -0.93 17.64 -8.06
N SER A 94 -1.72 17.16 -9.01
CA SER A 94 -3.09 17.64 -9.25
C SER A 94 -4.11 17.13 -8.21
N LEU A 95 -3.75 16.11 -7.41
CA LEU A 95 -4.55 15.63 -6.29
C LEU A 95 -4.30 16.54 -5.07
N THR A 96 -4.86 17.73 -5.07
CA THR A 96 -4.51 18.81 -4.12
C THR A 96 -4.89 18.52 -2.66
N ARG A 97 -5.70 17.50 -2.40
CA ARG A 97 -6.10 17.05 -1.07
C ARG A 97 -5.46 15.72 -0.68
N LEU A 98 -4.46 15.26 -1.44
CA LEU A 98 -3.77 14.01 -1.15
C LEU A 98 -3.02 14.10 0.17
N GLU A 99 -3.37 13.23 1.10
CA GLU A 99 -2.80 13.09 2.44
C GLU A 99 -1.89 11.87 2.52
N GLU A 100 -2.22 10.82 1.79
CA GLU A 100 -1.48 9.57 1.79
C GLU A 100 -1.21 9.06 0.38
N LEU A 101 0.07 8.77 0.11
CA LEU A 101 0.54 8.13 -1.10
C LEU A 101 1.38 6.90 -0.75
N ASP A 102 0.87 5.71 -1.07
CA ASP A 102 1.60 4.46 -0.96
C ASP A 102 1.73 3.80 -2.35
N LEU A 103 2.93 3.81 -2.89
CA LEU A 103 3.30 3.14 -4.13
C LEU A 103 4.40 2.09 -3.90
N GLY A 104 4.58 1.62 -2.67
CA GLY A 104 5.60 0.66 -2.30
C GLY A 104 5.55 -0.63 -3.13
N TYR A 105 6.67 -1.34 -3.19
CA TYR A 105 6.77 -2.65 -3.84
C TYR A 105 6.36 -2.67 -5.33
N ASN A 106 6.75 -1.65 -6.06
CA ASN A 106 6.57 -1.57 -7.50
C ASN A 106 7.95 -1.51 -8.21
N ASN A 107 7.98 -1.23 -9.49
CA ASN A 107 9.20 -1.01 -10.27
C ASN A 107 9.18 0.38 -10.91
N LEU A 108 9.01 1.37 -10.07
CA LEU A 108 8.91 2.77 -10.46
C LEU A 108 10.29 3.43 -10.48
N HIS A 109 10.39 4.54 -11.21
CA HIS A 109 11.60 5.35 -11.26
C HIS A 109 11.28 6.85 -11.36
N ASN A 110 12.33 7.71 -11.39
CA ASN A 110 12.25 9.17 -11.40
C ASN A 110 11.73 9.77 -10.07
N ILE A 111 12.32 9.32 -8.95
CA ILE A 111 11.98 9.84 -7.61
C ILE A 111 12.19 11.35 -7.50
N SER A 112 13.30 11.86 -8.02
CA SER A 112 13.64 13.30 -7.95
C SER A 112 12.62 14.17 -8.67
N GLY A 113 12.19 13.77 -9.87
CA GLY A 113 11.14 14.47 -10.62
C GLY A 113 9.80 14.45 -9.87
N MET A 114 9.41 13.30 -9.34
CA MET A 114 8.17 13.13 -8.58
C MET A 114 8.18 14.01 -7.32
N LEU A 115 9.21 13.95 -6.48
CA LEU A 115 9.31 14.75 -5.26
C LEU A 115 9.29 16.25 -5.57
N THR A 116 9.94 16.68 -6.65
CA THR A 116 9.91 18.07 -7.09
C THR A 116 8.49 18.54 -7.44
N MET A 117 7.68 17.68 -8.05
CA MET A 117 6.28 17.99 -8.37
C MET A 117 5.41 17.99 -7.11
N LEU A 118 5.57 17.00 -6.24
CA LEU A 118 4.75 16.84 -5.02
C LEU A 118 5.05 17.86 -3.91
N ARG A 119 6.12 18.63 -4.03
CA ARG A 119 6.46 19.66 -3.01
C ARG A 119 5.33 20.65 -2.71
N GLY A 120 4.39 20.83 -3.65
CA GLY A 120 3.20 21.67 -3.52
C GLY A 120 2.04 20.99 -2.77
N CYS A 121 2.07 19.69 -2.57
CA CYS A 121 1.04 18.93 -1.85
C CYS A 121 1.16 19.15 -0.34
N GLN A 122 0.63 20.26 0.15
CA GLN A 122 0.78 20.64 1.56
C GLN A 122 0.02 19.74 2.53
N SER A 123 -0.97 19.00 2.05
CA SER A 123 -1.75 18.04 2.84
C SER A 123 -1.05 16.69 3.00
N LEU A 124 0.03 16.42 2.26
CA LEU A 124 0.67 15.10 2.25
C LEU A 124 1.36 14.83 3.60
N THR A 125 0.84 13.85 4.31
CA THR A 125 1.34 13.38 5.61
C THR A 125 2.09 12.06 5.52
N THR A 126 1.73 11.22 4.55
CA THR A 126 2.30 9.87 4.40
C THR A 126 2.77 9.64 2.97
N LEU A 127 4.04 9.30 2.84
CA LEU A 127 4.68 8.95 1.57
C LEU A 127 5.48 7.67 1.73
N ILE A 128 4.98 6.58 1.15
CA ILE A 128 5.59 5.24 1.18
C ILE A 128 5.95 4.83 -0.24
N LEU A 129 7.23 4.63 -0.47
CA LEU A 129 7.80 4.29 -1.78
C LEU A 129 8.78 3.12 -1.69
N THR A 130 8.79 2.42 -0.57
CA THR A 130 9.64 1.26 -0.28
C THR A 130 9.73 0.31 -1.48
N LYS A 131 10.92 -0.19 -1.73
CA LYS A 131 11.19 -1.21 -2.75
C LYS A 131 10.74 -0.79 -4.16
N ASN A 132 11.14 0.41 -4.52
CA ASN A 132 11.13 0.95 -5.86
C ASN A 132 12.54 1.39 -6.24
N PHE A 133 12.68 2.02 -7.36
CA PHE A 133 13.89 2.67 -7.87
C PHE A 133 15.09 1.71 -8.08
N GLY A 134 16.03 2.12 -8.86
CA GLY A 134 17.20 1.32 -9.22
C GLY A 134 18.50 2.11 -9.12
N GLY A 135 18.86 2.60 -7.92
CA GLY A 135 20.12 3.32 -7.72
C GLY A 135 20.05 4.80 -8.08
N GLU A 136 18.88 5.39 -7.96
CA GLU A 136 18.65 6.83 -8.10
C GLU A 136 19.13 7.60 -6.86
N GLU A 137 19.16 8.92 -6.97
CA GLU A 137 19.48 9.83 -5.89
C GLU A 137 18.27 10.67 -5.52
N LEU A 138 18.14 10.98 -4.22
CA LEU A 138 17.17 11.98 -3.76
C LEU A 138 17.58 13.37 -4.30
N PRO A 139 16.60 14.24 -4.58
CA PRO A 139 16.91 15.60 -5.03
C PRO A 139 17.77 16.32 -4.00
N GLY A 140 18.77 17.05 -4.51
CA GLY A 140 19.70 17.79 -3.69
C GLY A 140 19.07 18.95 -2.91
N ASP A 141 19.83 19.49 -2.02
CA ASP A 141 19.42 20.63 -1.18
C ASP A 141 19.14 21.88 -2.03
N GLY A 142 18.11 22.63 -1.64
CA GLY A 142 17.67 23.83 -2.36
C GLY A 142 16.65 23.57 -3.47
N ILE A 143 16.47 22.33 -3.93
CA ILE A 143 15.47 21.98 -4.94
C ILE A 143 14.09 21.76 -4.30
N ILE A 144 14.06 21.21 -3.09
CA ILE A 144 12.84 20.87 -2.36
C ILE A 144 12.66 21.83 -1.18
N ALA A 145 11.65 22.69 -1.29
CA ALA A 145 11.05 23.40 -0.16
C ALA A 145 9.60 22.95 -0.06
N GLY A 146 9.25 22.15 0.92
CA GLY A 146 7.89 21.57 1.02
C GLY A 146 7.84 20.47 2.05
N PHE A 147 6.81 19.64 1.97
CA PHE A 147 6.61 18.49 2.86
C PHE A 147 6.55 18.80 4.35
N LYS A 148 6.12 20.03 4.72
CA LYS A 148 6.04 20.45 6.14
C LYS A 148 5.06 19.63 6.96
N SER A 149 4.05 19.04 6.31
CA SER A 149 3.04 18.19 6.95
C SER A 149 3.46 16.71 7.03
N LEU A 150 4.61 16.34 6.45
CA LEU A 150 5.03 14.95 6.35
C LEU A 150 5.29 14.34 7.73
N VAL A 151 4.62 13.24 8.00
CA VAL A 151 4.68 12.44 9.23
C VAL A 151 5.41 11.13 8.98
N VAL A 152 5.10 10.47 7.87
CA VAL A 152 5.69 9.19 7.46
C VAL A 152 6.43 9.36 6.14
N PHE A 153 7.72 9.02 6.13
CA PHE A 153 8.54 8.96 4.93
C PHE A 153 9.32 7.64 4.88
N ASP A 154 8.90 6.75 4.00
CA ASP A 154 9.46 5.41 3.86
C ASP A 154 10.01 5.20 2.45
N LEU A 155 11.33 5.03 2.35
CA LEU A 155 12.12 4.73 1.17
C LEU A 155 13.06 3.55 1.41
N GLY A 156 12.66 2.61 2.24
CA GLY A 156 13.43 1.40 2.50
C GLY A 156 13.61 0.53 1.24
N ASP A 157 14.74 -0.15 1.13
CA ASP A 157 15.05 -1.14 0.06
C ASP A 157 14.89 -0.57 -1.37
N CYS A 158 15.36 0.66 -1.62
CA CYS A 158 15.23 1.38 -2.89
C CYS A 158 16.56 1.51 -3.65
N ALA A 159 17.64 0.93 -3.15
CA ALA A 159 18.99 1.06 -3.71
C ALA A 159 19.44 2.52 -3.94
N LEU A 160 18.87 3.49 -3.21
CA LEU A 160 19.17 4.91 -3.35
C LEU A 160 20.62 5.21 -3.02
N LYS A 161 21.21 6.13 -3.80
CA LYS A 161 22.60 6.60 -3.65
C LYS A 161 22.66 8.03 -3.12
N GLY A 162 23.87 8.50 -2.93
CA GLY A 162 24.13 9.86 -2.48
C GLY A 162 24.05 10.02 -0.97
N ARG A 163 23.76 11.21 -0.49
CA ARG A 163 23.70 11.54 0.94
C ARG A 163 22.25 11.68 1.39
N VAL A 164 22.03 11.56 2.69
CA VAL A 164 20.75 11.94 3.29
C VAL A 164 20.58 13.45 3.14
N PRO A 165 19.56 13.94 2.39
CA PRO A 165 19.49 15.36 2.03
C PRO A 165 19.02 16.23 3.19
N GLU A 166 19.55 17.45 3.26
CA GLU A 166 19.28 18.42 4.33
C GLU A 166 17.82 18.92 4.32
N TRP A 167 17.12 18.90 3.16
CA TRP A 167 15.74 19.36 3.10
C TRP A 167 14.79 18.54 4.00
N LEU A 168 15.11 17.30 4.34
CA LEU A 168 14.34 16.50 5.32
C LEU A 168 14.32 17.15 6.72
N SER A 169 15.29 17.98 7.03
CA SER A 169 15.33 18.72 8.30
C SER A 169 14.14 19.67 8.50
N GLN A 170 13.45 20.02 7.42
CA GLN A 170 12.26 20.89 7.44
C GLN A 170 10.97 20.13 7.82
N CYS A 171 10.97 18.80 7.74
CA CYS A 171 9.82 17.96 8.06
C CYS A 171 9.66 17.79 9.57
N LYS A 172 9.28 18.86 10.26
CA LYS A 172 9.26 18.90 11.74
C LYS A 172 8.24 17.97 12.38
N ASN A 173 7.20 17.59 11.64
CA ASN A 173 6.15 16.70 12.12
C ASN A 173 6.49 15.20 11.88
N MET A 174 7.70 14.91 11.39
CA MET A 174 8.10 13.55 11.04
C MET A 174 8.14 12.64 12.27
N GLU A 175 7.36 11.59 12.24
CA GLU A 175 7.32 10.53 13.26
C GLU A 175 8.04 9.27 12.78
N VAL A 176 8.04 9.02 11.47
CA VAL A 176 8.63 7.83 10.85
C VAL A 176 9.55 8.23 9.70
N LEU A 177 10.81 7.79 9.79
CA LEU A 177 11.80 7.92 8.74
C LEU A 177 12.48 6.56 8.51
N ASP A 178 12.17 5.91 7.38
CA ASP A 178 12.85 4.70 6.94
C ASP A 178 13.64 4.97 5.65
N LEU A 179 14.95 4.88 5.76
CA LEU A 179 15.91 4.93 4.65
C LEU A 179 16.79 3.69 4.63
N SER A 180 16.37 2.61 5.28
CA SER A 180 17.13 1.38 5.40
C SER A 180 17.36 0.67 4.06
N ARG A 181 18.38 -0.19 4.00
CA ARG A 181 18.68 -1.02 2.82
C ARG A 181 18.83 -0.21 1.53
N ASN A 182 19.59 0.87 1.63
CA ASN A 182 19.97 1.71 0.51
C ASN A 182 21.51 1.72 0.35
N GLN A 183 22.00 2.52 -0.56
CA GLN A 183 23.44 2.74 -0.81
C GLN A 183 23.85 4.16 -0.41
N LEU A 184 23.21 4.71 0.64
CA LEU A 184 23.48 6.06 1.11
C LEU A 184 24.85 6.13 1.76
N VAL A 185 25.56 7.23 1.51
CA VAL A 185 26.94 7.50 1.97
C VAL A 185 27.01 8.80 2.79
N GLY A 186 28.15 9.01 3.43
CA GLY A 186 28.42 10.23 4.18
C GLY A 186 28.01 10.11 5.65
N THR A 187 27.96 11.24 6.35
CA THR A 187 27.68 11.27 7.79
C THR A 187 26.18 11.28 8.06
N ILE A 188 25.78 10.62 9.14
CA ILE A 188 24.41 10.74 9.66
C ILE A 188 24.19 12.21 10.05
N PRO A 189 23.16 12.88 9.46
CA PRO A 189 22.97 14.31 9.68
C PRO A 189 22.57 14.65 11.12
N SER A 190 23.19 15.69 11.67
CA SER A 190 22.91 16.13 13.05
C SER A 190 21.49 16.65 13.27
N TRP A 191 20.81 17.10 12.20
CA TRP A 191 19.44 17.59 12.29
C TRP A 191 18.42 16.49 12.65
N ILE A 192 18.75 15.19 12.46
CA ILE A 192 17.89 14.06 12.88
C ILE A 192 17.58 14.16 14.37
N GLY A 193 18.55 14.54 15.20
CA GLY A 193 18.35 14.76 16.63
C GLY A 193 17.43 15.94 16.98
N ARG A 194 17.03 16.76 16.01
CA ARG A 194 16.10 17.91 16.17
C ARG A 194 14.71 17.63 15.61
N LEU A 195 14.42 16.39 15.21
CA LEU A 195 13.08 15.93 14.85
C LEU A 195 12.37 15.47 16.13
N ASP A 196 11.72 16.39 16.82
CA ASP A 196 11.18 16.19 18.17
C ASP A 196 10.03 15.17 18.24
N HIS A 197 9.40 14.88 17.11
CA HIS A 197 8.30 13.91 17.00
C HIS A 197 8.74 12.54 16.48
N LEU A 198 10.03 12.37 16.16
CA LEU A 198 10.52 11.14 15.55
C LEU A 198 10.38 9.95 16.51
N CYS A 199 9.57 8.97 16.13
CA CYS A 199 9.26 7.77 16.87
C CYS A 199 9.97 6.53 16.31
N TYR A 200 10.18 6.51 15.00
CA TYR A 200 10.84 5.44 14.27
C TYR A 200 11.91 6.01 13.34
N LEU A 201 13.10 5.46 13.45
CA LEU A 201 14.23 5.76 12.57
C LEU A 201 14.91 4.46 12.17
N ASP A 202 14.95 4.16 10.87
CA ASP A 202 15.78 3.08 10.34
C ASP A 202 16.71 3.61 9.23
N LEU A 203 18.01 3.60 9.52
CA LEU A 203 19.08 3.93 8.59
C LEU A 203 19.98 2.73 8.32
N SER A 204 19.58 1.52 8.75
CA SER A 204 20.39 0.30 8.67
C SER A 204 20.67 -0.12 7.23
N ASN A 205 21.69 -0.95 7.05
CA ASN A 205 22.09 -1.44 5.72
C ASN A 205 22.34 -0.32 4.69
N ASN A 206 23.08 0.69 5.12
CA ASN A 206 23.67 1.76 4.31
C ASN A 206 25.17 1.82 4.57
N THR A 207 25.87 2.73 3.91
CA THR A 207 27.30 3.04 4.14
C THR A 207 27.49 4.37 4.89
N LEU A 208 26.50 4.73 5.70
CA LEU A 208 26.53 5.94 6.52
C LEU A 208 27.53 5.78 7.67
N VAL A 209 28.23 6.84 8.03
CA VAL A 209 29.22 6.89 9.12
C VAL A 209 28.80 7.91 10.18
N GLY A 210 29.41 7.77 11.36
CA GLY A 210 29.11 8.65 12.50
C GLY A 210 28.07 8.05 13.45
N GLU A 211 27.75 8.82 14.50
CA GLU A 211 26.80 8.41 15.53
C GLU A 211 25.40 8.99 15.21
N VAL A 212 24.36 8.24 15.59
CA VAL A 212 22.98 8.77 15.57
C VAL A 212 22.90 9.88 16.60
N PRO A 213 22.54 11.11 16.20
CA PRO A 213 22.45 12.23 17.12
C PRO A 213 21.45 11.94 18.25
N LYS A 214 21.85 12.25 19.48
CA LYS A 214 20.93 12.14 20.62
C LYS A 214 19.80 13.14 20.43
N SER A 215 18.56 12.65 20.49
CA SER A 215 17.39 13.52 20.53
C SER A 215 17.41 14.31 21.84
N SER A 216 17.09 15.61 21.78
CA SER A 216 16.96 16.46 22.96
C SER A 216 15.86 16.00 23.93
N LYS A 217 14.88 15.26 23.44
CA LYS A 217 13.73 14.74 24.22
C LYS A 217 13.75 13.23 24.42
N GLY A 218 14.75 12.51 23.87
CA GLY A 218 14.74 11.04 23.74
C GLY A 218 13.75 10.61 22.65
N LEU A 219 13.95 9.42 22.07
CA LEU A 219 12.94 8.78 21.22
C LEU A 219 11.75 8.43 22.13
N ASN A 220 10.75 9.29 22.16
CA ASN A 220 9.64 9.18 23.10
C ASN A 220 8.48 8.45 22.45
N THR A 221 8.42 7.14 22.62
CA THR A 221 7.36 6.28 22.10
C THR A 221 5.96 6.58 22.67
N SER A 222 5.86 7.43 23.70
CA SER A 222 4.58 7.79 24.33
C SER A 222 3.84 8.95 23.62
N GLY A 223 4.49 9.61 22.66
CA GLY A 223 3.92 10.73 21.90
C GLY A 223 3.59 10.44 20.45
N CYS A 224 3.75 9.19 20.01
CA CYS A 224 3.47 8.81 18.61
C CYS A 224 1.97 8.77 18.33
N SER A 225 1.58 9.21 17.15
CA SER A 225 0.17 9.21 16.73
C SER A 225 -0.43 7.80 16.77
N PRO A 226 -1.60 7.60 17.36
CA PRO A 226 -2.20 6.26 17.54
C PRO A 226 -2.63 5.58 16.23
N GLY A 227 -2.49 6.23 15.09
CA GLY A 227 -2.82 5.69 13.76
C GLY A 227 -1.65 5.13 12.97
N ILE A 228 -0.41 5.30 13.45
CA ILE A 228 0.76 4.72 12.79
C ILE A 228 0.93 3.29 13.27
N ASP A 229 0.67 2.34 12.38
CA ASP A 229 0.84 0.92 12.66
C ASP A 229 2.32 0.53 12.59
N PHE A 230 3.02 0.68 13.72
CA PHE A 230 4.42 0.27 13.87
C PHE A 230 4.61 -1.25 13.86
N THR A 231 3.56 -2.03 13.82
CA THR A 231 3.67 -3.51 13.82
C THR A 231 4.30 -4.04 12.55
N ASN A 232 4.34 -3.24 11.49
CA ASN A 232 4.92 -3.56 10.19
C ASN A 232 6.34 -2.99 9.98
N MET A 233 6.86 -2.25 10.92
CA MET A 233 8.20 -1.65 10.82
C MET A 233 9.16 -2.36 11.80
N SER A 234 10.18 -3.03 11.28
CA SER A 234 11.22 -3.68 12.08
C SER A 234 12.07 -2.63 12.79
N LEU A 235 11.89 -2.45 14.08
CA LEU A 235 12.77 -1.65 14.93
C LEU A 235 14.14 -2.33 15.05
N TYR A 236 15.13 -1.86 14.31
CA TYR A 236 16.54 -2.16 14.53
C TYR A 236 17.30 -0.94 15.00
N LEU A 237 17.06 -0.54 16.24
CA LEU A 237 18.06 0.24 16.98
C LEU A 237 19.09 -0.77 17.51
N LYS A 238 20.16 -1.01 16.79
CA LYS A 238 21.33 -1.70 17.32
C LYS A 238 22.10 -0.72 18.19
N HIS A 239 21.62 -0.49 19.39
CA HIS A 239 22.42 0.14 20.45
C HIS A 239 23.13 -0.97 21.22
N SER A 240 24.43 -0.95 21.17
CA SER A 240 25.28 -1.62 22.15
C SER A 240 24.94 -1.10 23.55
N GLY A 241 24.35 -1.92 24.38
CA GLY A 241 24.31 -1.75 25.83
C GLY A 241 23.04 -1.14 26.41
N ARG A 242 22.27 -2.00 26.93
CA ARG A 242 21.32 -2.01 28.06
C ARG A 242 19.86 -2.20 27.72
N SER A 243 19.43 -3.31 28.26
CA SER A 243 18.12 -3.94 28.35
C SER A 243 16.97 -3.04 28.79
N THR A 244 15.79 -3.50 28.39
CA THR A 244 14.48 -3.38 29.00
C THR A 244 13.67 -2.15 28.65
N LEU A 245 12.77 -2.36 27.69
CA LEU A 245 11.34 -2.07 27.83
C LEU A 245 10.56 -2.79 26.73
N ARG A 246 10.38 -4.10 26.92
CA ARG A 246 9.32 -4.84 26.22
C ARG A 246 7.98 -4.41 26.81
N ARG A 247 7.26 -3.48 26.17
CA ARG A 247 5.82 -3.47 26.29
C ARG A 247 5.27 -4.49 25.32
N GLN A 248 4.83 -5.62 25.85
CA GLN A 248 4.10 -6.65 25.11
C GLN A 248 2.76 -6.07 24.65
N LEU A 249 2.70 -5.51 23.45
CA LEU A 249 1.51 -5.68 22.63
C LEU A 249 1.43 -7.18 22.34
N LYS A 250 0.29 -7.79 22.49
CA LYS A 250 0.08 -9.21 22.17
C LYS A 250 0.31 -9.42 20.67
N HIS A 251 1.56 -9.57 20.30
CA HIS A 251 1.96 -9.96 18.97
C HIS A 251 1.70 -11.46 18.86
N VAL A 252 0.71 -11.87 18.09
CA VAL A 252 0.60 -13.27 17.72
C VAL A 252 1.75 -13.56 16.77
N PRO A 253 2.70 -14.44 17.12
CA PRO A 253 3.87 -14.69 16.30
C PRO A 253 3.46 -15.31 14.96
N ASN A 254 4.27 -15.07 13.93
CA ASN A 254 4.16 -15.80 12.69
C ASN A 254 4.59 -17.25 12.89
N VAL A 255 3.88 -18.18 12.27
CA VAL A 255 4.25 -19.60 12.24
C VAL A 255 4.80 -19.90 10.85
N ILE A 256 6.09 -20.25 10.80
CA ILE A 256 6.80 -20.49 9.53
C ILE A 256 7.35 -21.90 9.54
N ALA A 257 6.99 -22.70 8.54
CA ALA A 257 7.45 -24.06 8.33
C ALA A 257 7.95 -24.25 6.89
N GLY A 258 8.98 -25.11 6.71
CA GLY A 258 9.58 -25.34 5.39
C GLY A 258 10.87 -24.54 5.19
N THR A 259 11.28 -24.35 3.94
CA THR A 259 12.58 -23.77 3.59
C THR A 259 12.43 -22.42 2.88
N ASN A 260 13.36 -21.50 3.15
CA ASN A 260 13.45 -20.18 2.49
C ASN A 260 12.20 -19.32 2.57
N ASN A 261 11.29 -19.57 3.51
CA ASN A 261 10.12 -18.75 3.70
C ASN A 261 10.49 -17.45 4.42
N VAL A 262 9.99 -16.33 3.93
CA VAL A 262 10.28 -15.00 4.48
C VAL A 262 8.98 -14.26 4.80
N VAL A 263 8.80 -13.86 6.05
CA VAL A 263 7.80 -12.83 6.42
C VAL A 263 8.58 -11.58 6.79
N ARG A 264 8.53 -10.57 5.93
CA ARG A 264 9.29 -9.33 6.14
C ARG A 264 8.64 -8.44 7.18
N SER A 265 7.30 -8.40 7.18
CA SER A 265 6.55 -7.58 8.12
C SER A 265 5.16 -8.16 8.34
N GLY A 266 4.63 -7.97 9.56
CA GLY A 266 3.30 -8.43 9.94
C GLY A 266 3.28 -9.53 10.99
N SER A 267 2.07 -9.85 11.44
CA SER A 267 1.85 -10.79 12.54
C SER A 267 0.73 -11.77 12.23
N ASN A 268 0.69 -12.86 12.99
CA ASN A 268 -0.33 -13.88 12.85
C ASN A 268 -0.42 -14.49 11.43
N ASN A 269 0.72 -14.58 10.74
CA ASN A 269 0.79 -15.27 9.46
C ASN A 269 1.20 -16.72 9.68
N VAL A 270 0.59 -17.61 8.92
CA VAL A 270 0.96 -19.04 8.86
C VAL A 270 1.51 -19.30 7.47
N VAL A 271 2.80 -19.65 7.39
CA VAL A 271 3.48 -19.90 6.12
C VAL A 271 4.06 -21.30 6.13
N ALA A 272 3.69 -22.11 5.16
CA ALA A 272 4.20 -23.47 5.01
C ALA A 272 4.64 -23.74 3.57
N GLY A 273 5.70 -24.54 3.40
CA GLY A 273 6.23 -24.86 2.07
C GLY A 273 7.58 -24.19 1.81
N ASN A 274 7.87 -23.80 0.58
CA ASN A 274 9.20 -23.35 0.21
C ASN A 274 9.18 -22.03 -0.56
N ASP A 275 10.18 -21.19 -0.33
CA ASP A 275 10.41 -19.96 -1.10
C ASP A 275 9.21 -18.99 -1.12
N ASN A 276 8.37 -19.02 -0.08
CA ASN A 276 7.24 -18.12 0.03
C ASN A 276 7.66 -16.81 0.69
N THR A 277 7.14 -15.71 0.20
CA THR A 277 7.42 -14.38 0.74
C THR A 277 6.13 -13.65 1.07
N ILE A 278 5.89 -13.34 2.34
CA ILE A 278 4.94 -12.31 2.74
C ILE A 278 5.74 -11.02 2.91
N ILE A 279 5.45 -10.04 2.07
CA ILE A 279 6.18 -8.77 2.09
C ILE A 279 5.69 -7.90 3.25
N PHE A 280 4.36 -7.77 3.39
CA PHE A 280 3.72 -7.20 4.57
C PHE A 280 2.31 -7.78 4.72
N GLY A 281 1.81 -7.83 5.94
CA GLY A 281 0.42 -8.19 6.20
C GLY A 281 0.22 -9.08 7.40
N ASN A 282 -1.03 -9.14 7.81
CA ASN A 282 -1.43 -9.89 8.99
C ASN A 282 -2.49 -10.93 8.65
N ASN A 283 -2.55 -12.00 9.45
CA ASN A 283 -3.57 -13.05 9.34
C ASN A 283 -3.58 -13.76 7.98
N ASN A 284 -2.45 -13.91 7.33
CA ASN A 284 -2.36 -14.65 6.06
C ASN A 284 -2.06 -16.12 6.33
N ALA A 285 -2.74 -17.01 5.61
CA ALA A 285 -2.42 -18.44 5.54
C ALA A 285 -1.89 -18.76 4.14
N VAL A 286 -0.61 -19.10 4.05
CA VAL A 286 0.12 -19.31 2.79
C VAL A 286 0.73 -20.71 2.82
N SER A 287 0.43 -21.52 1.82
CA SER A 287 1.01 -22.86 1.71
C SER A 287 1.32 -23.23 0.27
N GLY A 288 2.46 -23.90 0.04
CA GLY A 288 2.98 -24.25 -1.28
C GLY A 288 4.32 -23.59 -1.56
N SER A 289 4.59 -23.19 -2.80
CA SER A 289 5.93 -22.70 -3.15
C SER A 289 5.88 -21.44 -4.03
N TYR A 290 6.91 -20.59 -3.87
CA TYR A 290 7.14 -19.41 -4.71
C TYR A 290 5.99 -18.40 -4.69
N GLN A 291 5.36 -18.21 -3.56
CA GLN A 291 4.26 -17.27 -3.41
C GLN A 291 4.75 -15.91 -2.93
N VAL A 292 4.17 -14.86 -3.48
CA VAL A 292 4.40 -13.47 -3.03
C VAL A 292 3.09 -12.86 -2.59
N VAL A 293 3.00 -12.49 -1.31
CA VAL A 293 1.76 -12.03 -0.70
C VAL A 293 1.94 -10.66 -0.08
N TYR A 294 1.02 -9.75 -0.40
CA TYR A 294 0.90 -8.42 0.15
C TYR A 294 -0.50 -8.20 0.73
N GLY A 295 -0.60 -7.72 1.96
CA GLY A 295 -1.87 -7.37 2.56
C GLY A 295 -2.38 -8.40 3.56
N ASN A 296 -3.68 -8.35 3.86
CA ASN A 296 -4.20 -9.00 5.06
C ASN A 296 -5.30 -10.02 4.76
N ASN A 297 -5.40 -11.02 5.63
CA ASN A 297 -6.47 -12.02 5.63
C ASN A 297 -6.54 -12.83 4.33
N HIS A 298 -5.42 -13.17 3.75
CA HIS A 298 -5.35 -14.02 2.55
C HIS A 298 -5.29 -15.50 2.92
N VAL A 299 -5.91 -16.34 2.09
CA VAL A 299 -5.70 -17.78 2.07
C VAL A 299 -5.13 -18.14 0.69
N VAL A 300 -3.87 -18.52 0.63
CA VAL A 300 -3.15 -18.78 -0.62
C VAL A 300 -2.55 -20.18 -0.57
N THR A 301 -2.95 -21.01 -1.52
CA THR A 301 -2.51 -22.42 -1.58
C THR A 301 -2.10 -22.79 -3.00
N GLY A 302 -1.01 -23.53 -3.15
CA GLY A 302 -0.47 -23.91 -4.44
C GLY A 302 0.85 -23.22 -4.76
N ASP A 303 1.11 -22.89 -6.02
CA ASP A 303 2.44 -22.44 -6.41
C ASP A 303 2.43 -21.21 -7.31
N ASN A 304 3.46 -20.36 -7.16
CA ASN A 304 3.71 -19.22 -8.04
C ASN A 304 2.57 -18.18 -8.09
N HIS A 305 1.97 -17.88 -6.95
CA HIS A 305 0.95 -16.83 -6.88
C HIS A 305 1.55 -15.48 -6.51
N VAL A 306 0.95 -14.43 -7.05
CA VAL A 306 1.12 -13.05 -6.58
C VAL A 306 -0.24 -12.54 -6.11
N VAL A 307 -0.38 -12.28 -4.81
CA VAL A 307 -1.65 -11.87 -4.20
C VAL A 307 -1.47 -10.55 -3.48
N SER A 308 -2.30 -9.57 -3.80
CA SER A 308 -2.22 -8.22 -3.23
C SER A 308 -3.58 -7.66 -2.87
N GLY A 309 -3.69 -7.07 -1.69
CA GLY A 309 -4.92 -6.43 -1.23
C GLY A 309 -5.48 -7.01 0.07
N SER A 310 -6.73 -7.45 0.07
CA SER A 310 -7.31 -8.01 1.30
C SER A 310 -8.39 -9.07 1.04
N ASN A 311 -8.44 -10.06 1.95
CA ASN A 311 -9.48 -11.09 1.98
C ASN A 311 -9.58 -11.91 0.67
N HIS A 312 -8.46 -12.28 0.08
CA HIS A 312 -8.45 -13.15 -1.09
C HIS A 312 -8.34 -14.62 -0.71
N ALA A 313 -8.94 -15.49 -1.52
CA ALA A 313 -8.67 -16.91 -1.54
C ALA A 313 -8.13 -17.29 -2.94
N ALA A 314 -6.90 -17.76 -3.01
CA ALA A 314 -6.27 -18.21 -4.25
C ALA A 314 -5.78 -19.65 -4.09
N SER A 315 -6.11 -20.50 -5.08
CA SER A 315 -5.70 -21.90 -5.09
C SER A 315 -5.35 -22.40 -6.48
N GLY A 316 -4.34 -23.23 -6.59
CA GLY A 316 -3.88 -23.74 -7.88
C GLY A 316 -2.49 -23.27 -8.25
N SER A 317 -2.30 -22.64 -9.41
CA SER A 317 -0.97 -22.17 -9.77
C SER A 317 -0.96 -20.95 -10.71
N HIS A 318 0.07 -20.13 -10.59
CA HIS A 318 0.34 -18.99 -11.47
C HIS A 318 -0.82 -17.98 -11.53
N HIS A 319 -1.38 -17.61 -10.39
CA HIS A 319 -2.41 -16.57 -10.34
C HIS A 319 -1.81 -15.22 -9.96
N VAL A 320 -2.36 -14.16 -10.55
CA VAL A 320 -2.20 -12.79 -10.09
C VAL A 320 -3.55 -12.29 -9.58
N VAL A 321 -3.65 -11.98 -8.29
CA VAL A 321 -4.92 -11.59 -7.66
C VAL A 321 -4.73 -10.27 -6.94
N ILE A 322 -5.46 -9.24 -7.37
CA ILE A 322 -5.32 -7.88 -6.86
C ILE A 322 -6.69 -7.33 -6.46
N GLY A 323 -6.76 -6.63 -5.33
CA GLY A 323 -7.98 -5.94 -4.90
C GLY A 323 -8.58 -6.46 -3.60
N LYS A 324 -9.87 -6.79 -3.59
CA LYS A 324 -10.55 -7.21 -2.34
C LYS A 324 -11.55 -8.35 -2.58
N HIS A 325 -11.57 -9.33 -1.66
CA HIS A 325 -12.58 -10.39 -1.63
C HIS A 325 -12.69 -11.21 -2.92
N ASN A 326 -11.62 -11.41 -3.67
CA ASN A 326 -11.63 -12.27 -4.85
C ASN A 326 -11.37 -13.73 -4.46
N ILE A 327 -12.03 -14.65 -5.13
CA ILE A 327 -11.83 -16.10 -5.01
C ILE A 327 -11.36 -16.62 -6.37
N VAL A 328 -10.17 -17.19 -6.41
CA VAL A 328 -9.53 -17.62 -7.67
C VAL A 328 -9.04 -19.04 -7.54
N SER A 329 -9.37 -19.87 -8.52
CA SER A 329 -8.92 -21.26 -8.56
C SER A 329 -8.52 -21.69 -9.97
N GLY A 330 -7.66 -22.71 -10.06
CA GLY A 330 -7.21 -23.26 -11.36
C GLY A 330 -5.79 -22.85 -11.72
N THR A 331 -5.57 -22.33 -12.92
CA THR A 331 -4.21 -22.00 -13.38
C THR A 331 -4.14 -20.75 -14.25
N HIS A 332 -3.12 -19.92 -14.06
CA HIS A 332 -2.85 -18.73 -14.90
C HIS A 332 -4.05 -17.77 -15.00
N ASN A 333 -4.76 -17.51 -13.92
CA ASN A 333 -5.82 -16.52 -13.93
C ASN A 333 -5.31 -15.20 -13.34
N ASP A 334 -5.61 -14.10 -14.03
CA ASP A 334 -5.30 -12.73 -13.62
C ASP A 334 -6.60 -12.04 -13.21
N VAL A 335 -6.74 -11.71 -11.94
CA VAL A 335 -7.99 -11.19 -11.38
C VAL A 335 -7.75 -9.89 -10.64
N GLY A 336 -8.37 -8.83 -11.14
CA GLY A 336 -8.35 -7.50 -10.53
C GLY A 336 -9.72 -7.03 -10.08
N GLY A 337 -9.76 -6.20 -9.03
CA GLY A 337 -11.00 -5.59 -8.54
C GLY A 337 -11.58 -6.27 -7.31
N SER A 338 -12.89 -6.40 -7.21
CA SER A 338 -13.49 -6.86 -5.96
C SER A 338 -14.60 -7.88 -6.12
N LYS A 339 -14.63 -8.85 -5.19
CA LYS A 339 -15.70 -9.86 -5.10
C LYS A 339 -15.89 -10.66 -6.41
N ASN A 340 -14.82 -10.92 -7.14
CA ASN A 340 -14.86 -11.78 -8.31
C ASN A 340 -14.65 -13.24 -7.89
N ILE A 341 -15.34 -14.17 -8.55
CA ILE A 341 -15.15 -15.61 -8.42
C ILE A 341 -14.68 -16.12 -9.77
N VAL A 342 -13.45 -16.65 -9.83
CA VAL A 342 -12.84 -17.08 -11.08
C VAL A 342 -12.32 -18.50 -10.94
N SER A 343 -12.71 -19.37 -11.86
CA SER A 343 -12.24 -20.75 -11.92
C SER A 343 -11.82 -21.13 -13.34
N GLY A 344 -10.93 -22.12 -13.45
CA GLY A 344 -10.46 -22.58 -14.75
C GLY A 344 -9.07 -22.10 -15.10
N SER A 345 -8.82 -21.71 -16.35
CA SER A 345 -7.46 -21.37 -16.74
C SER A 345 -7.34 -20.22 -17.73
N LYS A 346 -6.28 -19.41 -17.57
CA LYS A 346 -5.94 -18.31 -18.47
C LYS A 346 -7.08 -17.29 -18.62
N ASN A 347 -7.84 -17.04 -17.55
CA ASN A 347 -8.87 -16.03 -17.55
C ASN A 347 -8.29 -14.70 -17.04
N VAL A 348 -8.69 -13.62 -17.68
CA VAL A 348 -8.38 -12.24 -17.24
C VAL A 348 -9.68 -11.57 -16.86
N VAL A 349 -9.83 -11.22 -15.58
CA VAL A 349 -11.07 -10.68 -15.03
C VAL A 349 -10.78 -9.37 -14.31
N SER A 350 -11.50 -8.32 -14.69
CA SER A 350 -11.36 -7.00 -14.08
C SER A 350 -12.73 -6.41 -13.77
N GLY A 351 -12.86 -5.82 -12.60
CA GLY A 351 -14.11 -5.21 -12.15
C GLY A 351 -14.65 -5.84 -10.87
N SER A 352 -15.96 -5.95 -10.74
CA SER A 352 -16.51 -6.45 -9.48
C SER A 352 -17.72 -7.36 -9.65
N HIS A 353 -17.88 -8.30 -8.70
CA HIS A 353 -18.99 -9.23 -8.65
C HIS A 353 -19.13 -10.10 -9.93
N ASN A 354 -18.03 -10.39 -10.61
CA ASN A 354 -18.05 -11.26 -11.78
C ASN A 354 -17.86 -12.72 -11.35
N THR A 355 -18.56 -13.62 -12.00
CA THR A 355 -18.38 -15.08 -11.86
C THR A 355 -17.92 -15.61 -13.21
N VAL A 356 -16.71 -16.17 -13.27
CA VAL A 356 -16.10 -16.64 -14.51
C VAL A 356 -15.61 -18.06 -14.33
N SER A 357 -16.02 -18.95 -15.24
CA SER A 357 -15.52 -20.32 -15.28
C SER A 357 -15.12 -20.70 -16.71
N GLY A 358 -14.18 -21.62 -16.86
CA GLY A 358 -13.73 -22.07 -18.18
C GLY A 358 -12.31 -21.60 -18.50
N LYS A 359 -12.05 -21.31 -19.77
CA LYS A 359 -10.67 -21.04 -20.25
C LYS A 359 -10.63 -19.85 -21.21
N ASN A 360 -9.56 -19.05 -21.10
CA ASN A 360 -9.24 -17.96 -22.02
C ASN A 360 -10.31 -16.86 -22.09
N HIS A 361 -11.05 -16.64 -21.02
CA HIS A 361 -12.04 -15.56 -20.98
C HIS A 361 -11.38 -14.23 -20.62
N PHE A 362 -11.81 -13.18 -21.31
CA PHE A 362 -11.48 -11.79 -20.98
C PHE A 362 -12.77 -11.08 -20.56
N VAL A 363 -12.88 -10.77 -19.28
CA VAL A 363 -14.12 -10.22 -18.68
C VAL A 363 -13.82 -8.91 -17.97
N THR A 364 -14.53 -7.86 -18.38
CA THR A 364 -14.42 -6.55 -17.73
C THR A 364 -15.81 -6.04 -17.31
N GLY A 365 -15.86 -5.24 -16.23
CA GLY A 365 -17.10 -4.63 -15.75
C GLY A 365 -17.67 -5.34 -14.51
N HIS A 366 -18.99 -5.31 -14.36
CA HIS A 366 -19.63 -5.72 -13.11
C HIS A 366 -20.74 -6.74 -13.35
N ASN A 367 -20.97 -7.61 -12.36
CA ASN A 367 -22.09 -8.57 -12.30
C ASN A 367 -22.19 -9.48 -13.53
N LYS A 368 -21.08 -9.84 -14.14
CA LYS A 368 -21.07 -10.75 -15.31
C LYS A 368 -20.93 -12.19 -14.87
N VAL A 369 -21.63 -13.07 -15.57
CA VAL A 369 -21.50 -14.52 -15.45
C VAL A 369 -21.04 -15.05 -16.81
N VAL A 370 -19.91 -15.77 -16.84
CA VAL A 370 -19.28 -16.32 -18.04
C VAL A 370 -18.84 -17.74 -17.72
N THR A 371 -19.23 -18.70 -18.54
CA THR A 371 -18.92 -20.13 -18.34
C THR A 371 -18.29 -20.73 -19.58
#